data_3758c38ec059c25670679e13b7d46581
#
_entry.id   3758c38ec059c25670679e13b7d46581
#
_cell.length_a   1.000
_cell.length_b   1.000
_cell.length_c   1.000
_cell.angle_alpha   90.00
_cell.angle_beta   90.00
_cell.angle_gamma   90.00
#
_symmetry.space_group_name_H-M   'P 1'
#
loop_
_entity.id
_entity.type
_entity.pdbx_description
1 polymer ?
#
loop_
_entity_poly.entity_id
_entity_poly.type
_entity_poly.pdbx_seq_one_letter_code
_entity_poly.pdbx_strand_id
1 'polypeptide(L)'
;MNAYHAQFWKGGKYWAIAAALSLSLLAMPEARSESATLAGTWVGGGVVAYATGGRERARCQANYSGGSSTISVNATCATPSGSISQFARLRKTGANSYAGTFFNVQYNTSGSIHVVVHGNTQSVSIASGSGSASLSLRR
;
A
#
# COMPACT_ATOMS: atom_id res chain seq x y z
N MET A 1 0.35 -77.50 -38.17
CA MET A 1 0.07 -77.19 -37.61
C MET A 1 0.16 -76.42 -36.87
N ASN A 2 0.10 -75.75 -36.60
CA ASN A 2 0.18 -75.11 -35.81
C ASN A 2 0.15 -73.94 -35.79
N ALA A 3 -0.36 -73.44 -35.93
CA ALA A 3 -0.50 -72.25 -36.12
C ALA A 3 -0.98 -71.50 -35.15
N TYR A 4 -0.98 -71.63 -34.42
CA TYR A 4 -1.45 -71.06 -33.42
C TYR A 4 -1.01 -69.92 -33.05
N HIS A 5 -0.32 -69.74 -33.10
CA HIS A 5 0.34 -68.81 -32.55
C HIS A 5 -0.01 -67.67 -32.85
N ALA A 6 -0.47 -67.45 -33.48
CA ALA A 6 -0.59 -66.23 -33.81
C ALA A 6 -1.30 -65.42 -33.01
N GLN A 7 -1.83 -65.72 -32.40
CA GLN A 7 -2.62 -64.91 -31.77
C GLN A 7 -2.16 -64.07 -30.85
N PHE A 8 -1.50 -64.32 -30.43
CA PHE A 8 -1.09 -63.68 -29.37
C PHE A 8 -0.92 -62.46 -29.56
N TRP A 9 -0.63 -62.05 -30.32
CA TRP A 9 -0.28 -60.86 -30.38
C TRP A 9 -1.18 -60.08 -30.27
N LYS A 10 -2.03 -60.19 -30.27
CA LYS A 10 -2.88 -59.39 -30.04
C LYS A 10 -2.78 -58.78 -28.93
N GLY A 11 -2.20 -59.09 -28.29
CA GLY A 11 -2.07 -58.44 -27.20
C GLY A 11 -1.80 -57.18 -27.18
N GLY A 12 -1.28 -56.84 -27.91
CA GLY A 12 -0.78 -55.64 -27.80
C GLY A 12 -1.60 -54.57 -27.56
N LYS A 13 -2.54 -54.65 -27.38
CA LYS A 13 -3.28 -53.63 -27.28
C LYS A 13 -3.22 -52.84 -26.26
N TYR A 14 -2.70 -52.95 -25.55
CA TYR A 14 -2.68 -52.28 -24.42
C TYR A 14 -2.21 -51.05 -24.49
N TRP A 15 -1.38 -50.96 -24.63
CA TRP A 15 -0.73 -49.92 -24.74
C TRP A 15 -1.45 -48.81 -24.72
N ALA A 16 -2.24 -48.86 -24.73
CA ALA A 16 -2.76 -47.82 -24.85
C ALA A 16 -3.11 -46.92 -23.94
N ILE A 17 -2.77 -47.02 -22.98
CA ILE A 17 -3.06 -46.13 -22.15
C ILE A 17 -2.08 -45.25 -22.05
N ALA A 18 -2.01 -44.53 -22.80
CA ALA A 18 -1.39 -43.33 -22.52
C ALA A 18 -2.25 -42.65 -21.58
N ALA A 19 -1.95 -42.78 -20.50
CA ALA A 19 -2.43 -41.93 -19.53
C ALA A 19 -1.83 -40.61 -19.87
N ALA A 20 -2.59 -39.84 -20.44
CA ALA A 20 -2.31 -38.47 -20.51
C ALA A 20 -2.46 -37.98 -19.11
N LEU A 21 -1.39 -37.95 -18.46
CA LEU A 21 -1.30 -37.12 -17.30
C LEU A 21 -1.39 -35.72 -17.81
N SER A 22 -2.57 -35.27 -17.89
CA SER A 22 -2.74 -33.87 -17.98
C SER A 22 -2.25 -33.33 -16.64
N LEU A 23 -1.08 -32.86 -16.66
CA LEU A 23 -0.67 -31.96 -15.64
C LEU A 23 -1.57 -30.77 -15.79
N SER A 24 -2.59 -30.78 -15.03
CA SER A 24 -3.29 -29.54 -14.78
C SER A 24 -2.30 -28.70 -14.01
N LEU A 25 -1.63 -27.88 -14.71
CA LEU A 25 -0.98 -26.77 -14.07
C LEU A 25 -2.10 -25.99 -13.46
N LEU A 26 -2.31 -26.25 -12.22
CA LEU A 26 -3.07 -25.35 -11.41
C LEU A 26 -2.31 -24.05 -11.44
N ALA A 27 -2.75 -23.17 -12.29
CA ALA A 27 -2.31 -21.82 -12.21
C ALA A 27 -2.74 -21.33 -10.85
N MET A 28 -1.83 -21.30 -9.95
CA MET A 28 -2.06 -20.61 -8.70
C MET A 28 -2.31 -19.16 -9.07
N PRO A 29 -3.42 -18.60 -8.64
CA PRO A 29 -3.58 -17.18 -8.80
C PRO A 29 -2.40 -16.57 -8.10
N GLU A 30 -1.61 -15.84 -8.85
CA GLU A 30 -0.60 -15.02 -8.23
C GLU A 30 -1.34 -14.13 -7.25
N ALA A 31 -1.02 -14.30 -6.01
CA ALA A 31 -1.45 -13.36 -5.02
C ALA A 31 -0.77 -12.05 -5.40
N ARG A 32 -1.47 -11.26 -6.17
CA ARG A 32 -1.07 -9.89 -6.32
C ARG A 32 -1.14 -9.30 -4.93
N SER A 33 0.01 -9.03 -4.38
CA SER A 33 0.05 -8.10 -3.30
C SER A 33 -0.45 -6.79 -3.91
N GLU A 34 -1.71 -6.51 -3.69
CA GLU A 34 -2.23 -5.22 -4.02
C GLU A 34 -1.41 -4.24 -3.21
N SER A 35 -0.55 -3.51 -3.90
CA SER A 35 0.06 -2.35 -3.29
C SER A 35 -1.11 -1.49 -2.85
N ALA A 36 -1.22 -1.30 -1.56
CA ALA A 36 -2.30 -0.53 -0.99
C ALA A 36 -2.31 0.84 -1.67
N THR A 37 -3.39 1.15 -2.37
CA THR A 37 -3.52 2.45 -3.00
C THR A 37 -3.72 3.47 -1.90
N LEU A 38 -2.91 4.51 -1.92
CA LEU A 38 -3.02 5.56 -0.95
C LEU A 38 -4.19 6.50 -1.28
N ALA A 39 -4.68 6.49 -2.51
CA ALA A 39 -5.72 7.40 -2.97
C ALA A 39 -6.99 7.29 -2.12
N GLY A 40 -7.62 8.42 -1.89
CA GLY A 40 -8.86 8.51 -1.13
C GLY A 40 -8.75 9.36 0.11
N THR A 41 -9.78 9.29 0.95
CA THR A 41 -9.88 10.06 2.17
C THR A 41 -9.50 9.22 3.38
N TRP A 42 -8.62 9.76 4.20
CA TRP A 42 -8.15 9.13 5.42
C TRP A 42 -8.41 10.06 6.59
N VAL A 43 -8.84 9.51 7.72
CA VAL A 43 -9.15 10.27 8.92
C VAL A 43 -8.47 9.66 10.12
N GLY A 44 -8.15 10.48 11.08
CA GLY A 44 -7.53 10.03 12.32
C GLY A 44 -6.92 11.18 13.09
N GLY A 45 -5.87 10.90 13.81
CA GLY A 45 -5.23 11.90 14.61
C GLY A 45 -3.92 11.44 15.20
N GLY A 46 -3.39 12.23 16.07
CA GLY A 46 -2.13 11.97 16.74
C GLY A 46 -1.68 13.13 17.57
N VAL A 47 -0.38 13.35 17.59
CA VAL A 47 0.25 14.36 18.45
C VAL A 47 1.14 15.26 17.59
N VAL A 48 1.01 16.56 17.84
CA VAL A 48 1.91 17.57 17.32
C VAL A 48 2.82 18.03 18.45
N ALA A 49 4.11 18.06 18.20
CA ALA A 49 5.12 18.54 19.13
C ALA A 49 5.77 19.79 18.55
N TYR A 50 5.70 20.91 19.26
CA TYR A 50 6.24 22.17 18.79
C TYR A 50 7.70 22.31 19.19
N ALA A 51 8.50 22.93 18.33
CA ALA A 51 9.92 23.17 18.59
C ALA A 51 10.14 24.07 19.81
N THR A 52 9.18 24.94 20.11
CA THR A 52 9.21 25.83 21.27
C THR A 52 8.84 25.12 22.58
N GLY A 53 8.52 23.84 22.50
CA GLY A 53 7.99 23.07 23.62
C GLY A 53 6.47 23.01 23.56
N GLY A 54 5.90 22.01 24.18
CA GLY A 54 4.47 21.81 24.15
C GLY A 54 4.04 20.78 23.13
N ARG A 55 2.95 20.12 23.44
CA ARG A 55 2.36 19.07 22.62
C ARG A 55 0.87 19.24 22.61
N GLU A 56 0.27 18.98 21.47
CA GLU A 56 -1.17 19.01 21.31
C GLU A 56 -1.66 17.79 20.58
N ARG A 57 -2.87 17.38 20.88
CA ARG A 57 -3.54 16.36 20.09
C ARG A 57 -4.10 17.01 18.84
N ALA A 58 -4.03 16.29 17.74
CA ALA A 58 -4.55 16.72 16.47
C ALA A 58 -5.54 15.70 15.93
N ARG A 59 -6.58 16.18 15.26
CA ARG A 59 -7.48 15.40 14.45
C ARG A 59 -7.28 15.82 13.02
N CYS A 60 -7.08 14.87 12.14
CA CYS A 60 -6.73 15.16 10.76
C CYS A 60 -7.64 14.43 9.79
N GLN A 61 -7.90 15.10 8.67
CA GLN A 61 -8.48 14.49 7.50
C GLN A 61 -7.55 14.76 6.33
N ALA A 62 -7.17 13.73 5.62
CA ALA A 62 -6.25 13.83 4.50
C ALA A 62 -6.89 13.22 3.26
N ASN A 63 -6.79 13.96 2.14
CA ASN A 63 -7.26 13.50 0.85
C ASN A 63 -6.04 13.28 -0.04
N TYR A 64 -5.86 12.04 -0.46
CA TYR A 64 -4.75 11.64 -1.31
C TYR A 64 -5.24 11.44 -2.73
N SER A 65 -4.55 12.00 -3.68
CA SER A 65 -4.88 11.89 -5.10
C SER A 65 -3.62 11.75 -5.93
N GLY A 66 -3.74 11.12 -7.08
CA GLY A 66 -2.63 10.97 -8.01
C GLY A 66 -2.41 9.56 -8.48
N GLY A 67 -1.29 9.35 -9.13
CA GLY A 67 -0.93 8.08 -9.71
C GLY A 67 -0.26 7.12 -8.73
N SER A 68 0.32 6.05 -9.28
CA SER A 68 0.93 5.01 -8.46
C SER A 68 2.28 5.42 -7.87
N SER A 69 2.98 6.35 -8.48
CA SER A 69 4.32 6.73 -8.07
C SER A 69 4.41 8.12 -7.43
N THR A 70 3.54 9.04 -7.81
CA THR A 70 3.50 10.40 -7.28
C THR A 70 2.10 10.73 -6.81
N ILE A 71 1.99 11.20 -5.59
CA ILE A 71 0.72 11.43 -4.93
C ILE A 71 0.71 12.82 -4.32
N SER A 72 -0.39 13.52 -4.50
CA SER A 72 -0.66 14.80 -3.84
C SER A 72 -1.58 14.59 -2.66
N VAL A 73 -1.33 15.32 -1.59
CA VAL A 73 -2.11 15.25 -0.36
C VAL A 73 -2.57 16.64 0.02
N ASN A 74 -3.85 16.75 0.32
CA ASN A 74 -4.41 17.91 1.01
C ASN A 74 -4.91 17.43 2.36
N ALA A 75 -4.40 18.00 3.42
CA ALA A 75 -4.77 17.61 4.77
C ALA A 75 -5.19 18.82 5.60
N THR A 76 -6.19 18.62 6.42
CA THR A 76 -6.61 19.60 7.42
C THR A 76 -6.56 18.93 8.77
N CYS A 77 -5.86 19.56 9.70
CA CYS A 77 -5.74 19.10 11.08
C CYS A 77 -6.29 20.16 12.02
N ALA A 78 -7.02 19.72 13.02
CA ALA A 78 -7.53 20.59 14.08
C ALA A 78 -6.84 20.24 15.40
N THR A 79 -6.35 21.26 16.08
CA THR A 79 -5.79 21.16 17.43
C THR A 79 -6.52 22.14 18.34
N PRO A 80 -6.30 22.11 19.67
CA PRO A 80 -6.85 23.16 20.55
C PRO A 80 -6.42 24.57 20.16
N SER A 81 -5.26 24.72 19.52
CA SER A 81 -4.78 26.02 19.08
C SER A 81 -5.39 26.50 17.76
N GLY A 82 -6.09 25.66 17.02
CA GLY A 82 -6.72 26.04 15.77
C GLY A 82 -6.58 24.97 14.68
N SER A 83 -7.00 25.33 13.48
CA SER A 83 -6.95 24.46 12.30
C SER A 83 -5.77 24.81 11.43
N ILE A 84 -5.16 23.77 10.87
CA ILE A 84 -3.99 23.88 10.00
C ILE A 84 -4.30 23.12 8.72
N SER A 85 -4.09 23.77 7.57
CA SER A 85 -4.19 23.12 6.26
C SER A 85 -2.81 22.95 5.67
N GLN A 86 -2.54 21.78 5.16
CA GLN A 86 -1.24 21.44 4.59
C GLN A 86 -1.40 20.75 3.24
N PHE A 87 -0.43 21.00 2.39
CA PHE A 87 -0.31 20.34 1.10
C PHE A 87 1.01 19.58 1.06
N ALA A 88 0.99 18.38 0.52
CA ALA A 88 2.20 17.59 0.39
C ALA A 88 2.25 16.88 -0.96
N ARG A 89 3.46 16.60 -1.40
CA ARG A 89 3.74 15.74 -2.53
C ARG A 89 4.59 14.58 -2.06
N LEU A 90 4.14 13.39 -2.39
CA LEU A 90 4.77 12.15 -1.98
C LEU A 90 5.23 11.36 -3.18
N ARG A 91 6.32 10.64 -3.02
CA ARG A 91 6.78 9.62 -3.94
C ARG A 91 6.81 8.29 -3.23
N LYS A 92 6.49 7.24 -3.97
CA LYS A 92 6.57 5.89 -3.43
C LYS A 92 8.03 5.52 -3.22
N THR A 93 8.38 5.09 -2.03
CA THR A 93 9.75 4.71 -1.66
C THR A 93 9.89 3.22 -1.36
N GLY A 94 8.80 2.50 -1.27
CA GLY A 94 8.77 1.06 -1.05
C GLY A 94 7.38 0.53 -1.32
N ALA A 95 7.14 -0.75 -1.04
CA ALA A 95 5.86 -1.38 -1.34
C ALA A 95 4.69 -0.68 -0.63
N ASN A 96 4.91 -0.23 0.59
CA ASN A 96 3.88 0.40 1.42
C ASN A 96 4.34 1.72 2.01
N SER A 97 5.40 2.30 1.49
CA SER A 97 5.96 3.54 2.04
C SER A 97 6.06 4.64 1.00
N TYR A 98 5.88 5.85 1.48
CA TYR A 98 5.89 7.07 0.68
C TYR A 98 6.63 8.15 1.45
N ALA A 99 7.33 9.01 0.76
CA ALA A 99 8.03 10.12 1.36
C ALA A 99 7.98 11.33 0.45
N GLY A 100 8.06 12.50 1.05
CA GLY A 100 8.06 13.72 0.28
C GLY A 100 8.20 14.95 1.14
N THR A 101 7.69 16.05 0.63
CA THR A 101 7.72 17.33 1.30
C THR A 101 6.31 17.86 1.48
N PHE A 102 6.09 18.52 2.59
CA PHE A 102 4.85 19.25 2.84
C PHE A 102 5.11 20.73 2.88
N PHE A 103 4.08 21.48 2.63
CA PHE A 103 4.10 22.92 2.66
C PHE A 103 2.83 23.45 3.33
N ASN A 104 3.01 24.38 4.26
CA ASN A 104 1.92 25.05 4.94
C ASN A 104 2.01 26.53 4.57
N VAL A 105 1.04 27.00 3.77
CA VAL A 105 1.03 28.39 3.31
C VAL A 105 0.73 29.34 4.45
N GLN A 106 -0.13 28.94 5.36
CA GLN A 106 -0.59 29.79 6.45
C GLN A 106 0.55 30.23 7.36
N TYR A 107 1.50 29.33 7.62
CA TYR A 107 2.62 29.61 8.50
C TYR A 107 3.96 29.68 7.74
N ASN A 108 3.92 29.63 6.42
CA ASN A 108 5.10 29.62 5.57
C ASN A 108 6.14 28.63 6.07
N THR A 109 5.71 27.42 6.34
CA THR A 109 6.53 26.34 6.88
C THR A 109 6.55 25.17 5.91
N SER A 110 7.70 24.59 5.74
CA SER A 110 7.87 23.37 4.94
C SER A 110 8.67 22.34 5.73
N GLY A 111 8.59 21.12 5.29
CA GLY A 111 9.32 20.04 5.92
C GLY A 111 9.15 18.71 5.20
N SER A 112 9.53 17.66 5.88
CA SER A 112 9.46 16.30 5.35
C SER A 112 8.24 15.57 5.88
N ILE A 113 7.71 14.67 5.06
CA ILE A 113 6.61 13.80 5.42
C ILE A 113 6.93 12.39 5.00
N HIS A 114 6.60 11.44 5.86
CA HIS A 114 6.80 10.02 5.61
C HIS A 114 5.52 9.27 5.96
N VAL A 115 5.08 8.40 5.06
CA VAL A 115 3.84 7.66 5.21
C VAL A 115 4.11 6.17 5.02
N VAL A 116 3.62 5.36 5.94
CA VAL A 116 3.65 3.90 5.84
C VAL A 116 2.22 3.39 5.92
N VAL A 117 1.81 2.61 4.93
CA VAL A 117 0.45 2.10 4.83
C VAL A 117 0.39 0.65 5.28
N HIS A 118 -0.57 0.35 6.13
CA HIS A 118 -0.83 -1.01 6.61
C HIS A 118 -2.33 -1.32 6.38
N GLY A 119 -2.67 -1.83 5.20
CA GLY A 119 -4.06 -2.10 4.86
C GLY A 119 -4.89 -0.83 4.87
N ASN A 120 -5.85 -0.75 5.78
CA ASN A 120 -6.74 0.40 5.93
C ASN A 120 -6.27 1.41 6.96
N THR A 121 -5.06 1.28 7.45
CA THR A 121 -4.44 2.22 8.37
C THR A 121 -3.14 2.74 7.80
N GLN A 122 -2.73 3.91 8.25
CA GLN A 122 -1.43 4.46 7.89
C GLN A 122 -0.82 5.22 9.05
N SER A 123 0.51 5.20 9.11
CA SER A 123 1.30 6.01 10.03
C SER A 123 1.94 7.13 9.26
N VAL A 124 1.78 8.35 9.75
CA VAL A 124 2.33 9.55 9.12
C VAL A 124 3.27 10.22 10.10
N SER A 125 4.49 10.51 9.63
CA SER A 125 5.48 11.26 10.38
C SER A 125 5.82 12.54 9.64
N ILE A 126 5.76 13.65 10.33
CA ILE A 126 6.03 14.96 9.76
C ILE A 126 7.11 15.63 10.59
N ALA A 127 8.07 16.26 9.94
CA ALA A 127 9.15 16.97 10.61
C ALA A 127 9.46 18.28 9.90
N SER A 128 9.63 19.34 10.67
CA SER A 128 10.02 20.66 10.19
C SER A 128 10.81 21.39 11.25
N GLY A 129 11.32 22.57 10.91
CA GLY A 129 11.96 23.43 11.90
C GLY A 129 11.02 23.94 12.99
N SER A 130 9.71 23.92 12.73
CA SER A 130 8.70 24.40 13.69
C SER A 130 8.23 23.31 14.63
N GLY A 131 8.56 22.07 14.37
CA GLY A 131 8.13 20.93 15.18
C GLY A 131 7.94 19.66 14.39
N SER A 132 7.26 18.70 14.99
CA SER A 132 7.00 17.41 14.40
C SER A 132 5.60 16.93 14.70
N ALA A 133 5.11 15.96 13.94
CA ALA A 133 3.83 15.34 14.20
C ALA A 133 3.90 13.85 13.89
N SER A 134 3.18 13.08 14.68
CA SER A 134 2.99 11.64 14.46
C SER A 134 1.49 11.37 14.45
N LEU A 135 1.00 10.85 13.33
CA LEU A 135 -0.41 10.63 13.12
C LEU A 135 -0.67 9.19 12.74
N SER A 136 -1.83 8.70 13.12
CA SER A 136 -2.37 7.44 12.67
C SER A 136 -3.71 7.71 12.02
N LEU A 137 -3.84 7.36 10.75
CA LEU A 137 -5.04 7.60 9.97
C LEU A 137 -5.61 6.27 9.48
N ARG A 138 -6.90 6.28 9.17
CA ARG A 138 -7.62 5.12 8.64
C ARG A 138 -8.64 5.55 7.59
N ARG A 139 -9.04 4.60 6.79
CA ARG A 139 -10.13 4.78 5.83
C ARG A 139 -11.16 3.65 5.96
#